data_ccf2a6670164ccb04948c74dbc3c0f02
#
_entry.id   ccf2a6670164ccb04948c74dbc3c0f02
#
_cell.length_a   1.000
_cell.length_b   1.000
_cell.length_c   1.000
_cell.angle_alpha   90.00
_cell.angle_beta   90.00
_cell.angle_gamma   90.00
#
_symmetry.space_group_name_H-M   'P 1'
#
loop_
_entity.id
_entity.type
_entity.pdbx_description
1 polymer ?
#
loop_
_entity_poly.entity_id
_entity_poly.type
_entity_poly.pdbx_seq_one_letter_code
_entity_poly.pdbx_strand_id
1 'polypeptide(L)'
;MDEELPDADRAIIQAILDQDQDVRGYHALRTRRAGGSRFIQVDIQINPDLSFREAHDISDRIELAIEEAFPDADVIVHPAPAGEARIERRVLSEE
;
A
#
# COMPACT_ATOMS: atom_id res chain seq x y z
N MET A 1 2.10 22.19 6.30
CA MET A 1 3.19 21.54 5.56
C MET A 1 3.15 20.05 5.80
N ASP A 2 3.35 19.28 4.74
CA ASP A 2 3.31 17.83 4.84
C ASP A 2 4.60 17.28 5.43
N GLU A 3 4.46 16.29 6.28
CA GLU A 3 5.59 15.62 6.90
C GLU A 3 5.39 14.12 6.80
N GLU A 4 6.48 13.40 6.61
CA GLU A 4 6.39 11.94 6.69
C GLU A 4 6.10 11.51 8.11
N LEU A 5 5.46 10.35 8.25
CA LEU A 5 5.21 9.80 9.56
C LEU A 5 6.52 9.37 10.22
N PRO A 6 6.55 9.35 11.55
CA PRO A 6 7.74 8.88 12.27
C PRO A 6 8.13 7.46 11.85
N ASP A 7 9.40 7.13 12.00
CA ASP A 7 9.91 5.81 11.66
C ASP A 7 9.17 4.69 12.37
N ALA A 8 8.76 4.94 13.62
CA ALA A 8 8.00 3.94 14.37
C ALA A 8 6.67 3.62 13.69
N ASP A 9 5.99 4.63 13.14
CA ASP A 9 4.72 4.42 12.45
C ASP A 9 4.94 3.67 11.14
N ARG A 10 6.00 4.03 10.41
CA ARG A 10 6.33 3.33 9.18
C ARG A 10 6.66 1.87 9.43
N ALA A 11 7.34 1.58 10.54
CA ALA A 11 7.67 0.20 10.91
C ALA A 11 6.42 -0.62 11.18
N ILE A 12 5.39 -0.01 11.78
CA ILE A 12 4.12 -0.71 12.02
C ILE A 12 3.47 -1.07 10.68
N ILE A 13 3.45 -0.13 9.74
CA ILE A 13 2.87 -0.39 8.42
C ILE A 13 3.63 -1.50 7.71
N GLN A 14 4.97 -1.46 7.75
CA GLN A 14 5.79 -2.47 7.12
C GLN A 14 5.54 -3.85 7.74
N ALA A 15 5.37 -3.91 9.05
CA ALA A 15 5.08 -5.18 9.72
C ALA A 15 3.73 -5.75 9.26
N ILE A 16 2.72 -4.90 9.09
CA ILE A 16 1.42 -5.34 8.59
C ILE A 16 1.58 -5.96 7.21
N LEU A 17 2.32 -5.30 6.33
CA LEU A 17 2.54 -5.79 4.98
C LEU A 17 3.34 -7.09 4.96
N ASP A 18 4.38 -7.17 5.79
CA ASP A 18 5.24 -8.34 5.83
C ASP A 18 4.55 -9.57 6.39
N GLN A 19 3.56 -9.39 7.24
CA GLN A 19 2.86 -10.50 7.87
C GLN A 19 1.77 -11.09 6.97
N ASP A 20 1.38 -10.40 5.92
CA ASP A 20 0.32 -10.88 5.05
C ASP A 20 0.89 -11.79 3.98
N GLN A 21 0.41 -13.04 3.92
CA GLN A 21 0.95 -14.05 3.03
C GLN A 21 0.72 -13.75 1.56
N ASP A 22 -0.30 -12.97 1.25
CA ASP A 22 -0.62 -12.66 -0.14
C ASP A 22 0.16 -11.48 -0.68
N VAL A 23 0.83 -10.73 0.18
CA VAL A 23 1.67 -9.59 -0.23
C VAL A 23 3.07 -10.12 -0.51
N ARG A 24 3.44 -10.12 -1.78
CA ARG A 24 4.77 -10.61 -2.21
C ARG A 24 5.84 -9.56 -2.11
N GLY A 25 5.42 -8.30 -2.04
CA GLY A 25 6.33 -7.18 -1.91
C GLY A 25 5.52 -5.92 -1.93
N TYR A 26 6.18 -4.80 -1.72
CA TYR A 26 5.51 -3.51 -1.80
C TYR A 26 6.53 -2.46 -2.18
N HIS A 27 6.03 -1.36 -2.72
CA HIS A 27 6.89 -0.23 -3.04
C HIS A 27 6.03 1.03 -3.02
N ALA A 28 6.70 2.15 -3.19
CA ALA A 28 6.03 3.45 -3.19
C ALA A 28 5.20 3.68 -1.93
N LEU A 29 5.71 3.21 -0.78
CA LEU A 29 5.06 3.53 0.49
C LEU A 29 5.26 5.01 0.77
N ARG A 30 4.15 5.73 0.76
CA ARG A 30 4.14 7.18 0.99
C ARG A 30 3.33 7.46 2.22
N THR A 31 3.91 8.18 3.14
CA THR A 31 3.27 8.55 4.39
C THR A 31 3.46 10.02 4.61
N ARG A 32 2.41 10.70 5.03
CA ARG A 32 2.52 12.11 5.34
C ARG A 32 1.46 12.50 6.35
N ARG A 33 1.70 13.60 7.00
CA ARG A 33 0.74 14.19 7.91
C ARG A 33 0.47 15.61 7.44
N ALA A 34 -0.81 15.95 7.33
CA ALA A 34 -1.23 17.29 6.96
C ALA A 34 -2.38 17.67 7.88
N GLY A 35 -2.20 18.74 8.66
CA GLY A 35 -3.16 19.10 9.67
C GLY A 35 -3.31 18.00 10.69
N GLY A 36 -4.54 17.58 10.98
CA GLY A 36 -4.80 16.52 11.94
C GLY A 36 -4.92 15.14 11.31
N SER A 37 -4.63 15.02 10.03
CA SER A 37 -4.85 13.78 9.29
C SER A 37 -3.56 13.13 8.87
N ARG A 38 -3.57 11.79 8.81
CA ARG A 38 -2.49 11.01 8.24
C ARG A 38 -2.92 10.46 6.89
N PHE A 39 -1.99 10.46 5.95
CA PHE A 39 -2.23 9.91 4.61
C PHE A 39 -1.21 8.81 4.36
N ILE A 40 -1.70 7.63 4.03
CA ILE A 40 -0.86 6.46 3.81
C ILE A 40 -1.25 5.85 2.48
N GLN A 41 -0.27 5.68 1.61
CA GLN A 41 -0.48 5.09 0.29
C GLN A 41 0.63 4.10 0.01
N VAL A 42 0.26 2.94 -0.51
CA VAL A 42 1.25 1.92 -0.82
C VAL A 42 0.78 1.07 -1.99
N ASP A 43 1.73 0.66 -2.82
CA ASP A 43 1.50 -0.29 -3.89
C ASP A 43 1.97 -1.65 -3.39
N ILE A 44 1.07 -2.65 -3.39
CA ILE A 44 1.42 -4.00 -2.99
C ILE A 44 1.53 -4.88 -4.23
N GLN A 45 2.45 -5.84 -4.18
CA GLN A 45 2.65 -6.81 -5.25
C GLN A 45 2.00 -8.11 -4.84
N ILE A 46 1.12 -8.62 -5.69
CA ILE A 46 0.37 -9.84 -5.42
C ILE A 46 0.50 -10.79 -6.60
N ASN A 47 0.02 -12.01 -6.41
CA ASN A 47 0.04 -13.03 -7.44
C ASN A 47 -0.69 -12.55 -8.70
N PRO A 48 -0.03 -12.53 -9.86
CA PRO A 48 -0.67 -12.03 -11.09
C PRO A 48 -1.82 -12.89 -11.60
N ASP A 49 -1.96 -14.11 -11.10
CA ASP A 49 -3.01 -15.02 -11.54
C ASP A 49 -4.31 -14.90 -10.75
N LEU A 50 -4.36 -14.00 -9.79
CA LEU A 50 -5.57 -13.80 -9.00
C LEU A 50 -6.65 -13.08 -9.83
N SER A 51 -7.91 -13.38 -9.50
CA SER A 51 -9.01 -12.65 -10.10
C SER A 51 -9.03 -11.22 -9.58
N PHE A 52 -9.75 -10.36 -10.29
CA PHE A 52 -9.92 -8.98 -9.85
C PHE A 52 -10.53 -8.94 -8.44
N ARG A 53 -11.52 -9.79 -8.16
CA ARG A 53 -12.17 -9.82 -6.86
C ARG A 53 -11.18 -10.22 -5.76
N GLU A 54 -10.36 -11.22 -6.04
CA GLU A 54 -9.37 -11.67 -5.05
C GLU A 54 -8.36 -10.56 -4.76
N ALA A 55 -7.89 -9.88 -5.80
CA ALA A 55 -6.96 -8.78 -5.63
C ALA A 55 -7.58 -7.65 -4.81
N HIS A 56 -8.84 -7.34 -5.10
CA HIS A 56 -9.57 -6.30 -4.37
C HIS A 56 -9.73 -6.66 -2.89
N ASP A 57 -10.05 -7.92 -2.62
CA ASP A 57 -10.23 -8.37 -1.24
C ASP A 57 -8.94 -8.28 -0.44
N ILE A 58 -7.81 -8.58 -1.08
CA ILE A 58 -6.50 -8.45 -0.42
C ILE A 58 -6.24 -6.97 -0.09
N SER A 59 -6.49 -6.09 -1.05
CA SER A 59 -6.29 -4.65 -0.84
C SER A 59 -7.16 -4.14 0.31
N ASP A 60 -8.42 -4.55 0.35
CA ASP A 60 -9.34 -4.14 1.41
C ASP A 60 -8.86 -4.62 2.77
N ARG A 61 -8.37 -5.86 2.83
CA ARG A 61 -7.89 -6.42 4.09
C ARG A 61 -6.69 -5.63 4.61
N ILE A 62 -5.77 -5.30 3.72
CA ILE A 62 -4.59 -4.52 4.10
C ILE A 62 -4.98 -3.11 4.53
N GLU A 63 -5.87 -2.47 3.76
CA GLU A 63 -6.37 -1.15 4.13
C GLU A 63 -6.97 -1.15 5.52
N LEU A 64 -7.82 -2.13 5.79
CA LEU A 64 -8.48 -2.22 7.08
C LEU A 64 -7.48 -2.42 8.21
N ALA A 65 -6.48 -3.27 7.98
CA ALA A 65 -5.45 -3.50 9.00
C ALA A 65 -4.68 -2.23 9.33
N ILE A 66 -4.35 -1.44 8.29
CA ILE A 66 -3.63 -0.19 8.51
C ILE A 66 -4.54 0.82 9.20
N GLU A 67 -5.81 0.90 8.79
CA GLU A 67 -6.76 1.81 9.42
C GLU A 67 -6.98 1.48 10.89
N GLU A 68 -6.97 0.20 11.24
CA GLU A 68 -7.11 -0.18 12.64
C GLU A 68 -5.91 0.25 13.47
N ALA A 69 -4.73 0.24 12.88
CA ALA A 69 -3.53 0.71 13.57
C ALA A 69 -3.48 2.24 13.65
N PHE A 70 -4.07 2.91 12.67
CA PHE A 70 -4.07 4.38 12.59
C PHE A 70 -5.48 4.87 12.26
N PRO A 71 -6.36 4.95 13.28
CA PRO A 71 -7.78 5.26 13.02
C PRO A 71 -8.03 6.62 12.38
N ASP A 72 -7.08 7.54 12.46
CA ASP A 72 -7.21 8.87 11.85
C ASP A 72 -6.62 8.93 10.45
N ALA A 73 -6.21 7.80 9.90
CA ALA A 73 -5.53 7.79 8.62
C ALA A 73 -6.49 7.60 7.46
N ASP A 74 -6.13 8.23 6.33
CA ASP A 74 -6.74 7.99 5.04
C ASP A 74 -5.77 7.07 4.30
N VAL A 75 -6.22 5.86 3.99
CA VAL A 75 -5.34 4.79 3.49
C VAL A 75 -5.75 4.38 2.09
N ILE A 76 -4.78 4.32 1.18
CA ILE A 76 -4.99 3.86 -0.19
C ILE A 76 -3.99 2.74 -0.46
N VAL A 77 -4.50 1.58 -0.87
CA VAL A 77 -3.68 0.43 -1.23
C VAL A 77 -3.97 0.06 -2.67
N HIS A 78 -2.94 0.05 -3.51
CA HIS A 78 -3.06 -0.33 -4.91
C HIS A 78 -2.43 -1.70 -5.11
N PRO A 79 -3.20 -2.70 -5.56
CA PRO A 79 -2.62 -3.99 -5.90
C PRO A 79 -2.02 -3.94 -7.30
N ALA A 80 -0.90 -4.64 -7.48
CA ALA A 80 -0.25 -4.75 -8.78
C ALA A 80 0.31 -6.15 -8.94
N PRO A 81 0.39 -6.65 -10.17
CA PRO A 81 0.98 -7.98 -10.40
C PRO A 81 2.45 -7.96 -10.01
N ALA A 82 2.87 -9.01 -9.29
CA ALA A 82 4.26 -9.10 -8.87
C ALA A 82 5.16 -9.14 -10.10
N GLY A 83 6.19 -8.30 -10.09
CA GLY A 83 7.18 -8.27 -11.14
C GLY A 83 6.83 -7.48 -12.39
N GLU A 84 5.60 -6.95 -12.49
CA GLU A 84 5.15 -6.28 -13.71
C GLU A 84 4.77 -4.82 -13.55
N ALA A 85 4.54 -4.37 -12.32
CA ALA A 85 4.02 -3.02 -12.10
C ALA A 85 4.93 -1.93 -12.70
N ARG A 86 6.23 -2.13 -12.59
CA ARG A 86 7.18 -1.15 -13.09
C ARG A 86 7.16 -1.08 -14.61
N ILE A 87 7.00 -2.23 -15.27
CA ILE A 87 6.95 -2.29 -16.71
C ILE A 87 5.72 -1.55 -17.24
N GLU A 88 4.58 -1.76 -16.61
CA GLU A 88 3.35 -1.09 -16.99
C GLU A 88 3.48 0.42 -16.87
N ARG A 89 4.07 0.87 -15.79
CA ARG A 89 4.24 2.29 -15.57
C ARG A 89 5.12 2.92 -16.65
N ARG A 90 6.15 2.19 -17.05
CA ARG A 90 7.06 2.69 -18.08
C ARG A 90 6.36 2.84 -19.42
N VAL A 91 5.56 1.86 -19.78
CA VAL A 91 4.81 1.91 -21.04
C VAL A 91 3.87 3.12 -21.05
N LEU A 92 3.15 3.33 -19.94
CA LEU A 92 2.23 4.45 -19.85
C LEU A 92 2.95 5.78 -19.93
N SER A 93 4.13 5.88 -19.38
CA SER A 93 4.84 7.16 -19.35
C SER A 93 5.44 7.51 -20.70
N GLU A 94 5.57 6.57 -21.61
CA GLU A 94 6.08 6.84 -22.95
C GLU A 94 5.01 7.37 -23.88
N GLU A 95 3.78 7.34 -23.48
CA GLU A 95 2.69 7.85 -24.29
C GLU A 95 2.29 9.25 -23.90
#